data_812d398a5889b5ae0532097aa908b371
#
_entry.id   812d398a5889b5ae0532097aa908b371
#
_cell.length_a   1.000
_cell.length_b   1.000
_cell.length_c   1.000
_cell.angle_alpha   90.00
_cell.angle_beta   90.00
_cell.angle_gamma   90.00
#
_symmetry.space_group_name_H-M   'P 1'
#
loop_
_entity.id
_entity.type
_entity.pdbx_description
1 polymer ?
#
loop_
_entity_poly.entity_id
_entity_poly.type
_entity_poly.pdbx_seq_one_letter_code
_entity_poly.pdbx_strand_id
1 'polypeptide(L)'
;MTGRVRTADGFTLIELLIVIAIIGILAGIAIPGLMRARMSANESSAIGSMRSVNSGQASYAAAAASGGYAITLPTLGVSCPGGVAPFLSDEMTTGALVQKSGYNVVLVSNGGVAGPNDCNGTATEVTYYASAVPALLGVSGHRGFATNQTGSVWQDSSGAAPAEPFAIAGTASPIR
;
A
#
# COMPACT_ATOMS: atom_id res chain seq x y z
N MET A 1 -48.27 48.52 17.37
CA MET A 1 -47.11 47.73 16.91
C MET A 1 -47.67 46.57 16.04
N THR A 2 -47.66 46.71 14.71
CA THR A 2 -48.13 45.71 13.78
C THR A 2 -46.95 44.84 13.35
N GLY A 3 -46.90 43.60 13.87
CA GLY A 3 -45.89 42.62 13.49
C GLY A 3 -46.11 42.19 12.04
N ARG A 4 -45.10 42.43 11.19
CA ARG A 4 -45.07 41.99 9.79
C ARG A 4 -44.84 40.45 9.78
N VAL A 5 -45.85 39.67 9.49
CA VAL A 5 -45.73 38.22 9.25
C VAL A 5 -44.93 38.07 7.97
N ARG A 6 -43.66 37.60 8.09
CA ARG A 6 -42.88 37.17 6.93
C ARG A 6 -43.48 35.87 6.40
N THR A 7 -44.08 35.94 5.23
CA THR A 7 -44.45 34.73 4.47
C THR A 7 -43.20 33.94 4.15
N ALA A 8 -43.09 32.72 4.63
CA ALA A 8 -42.06 31.80 4.23
C ALA A 8 -42.37 31.31 2.80
N ASP A 9 -41.59 31.73 1.83
CA ASP A 9 -41.70 31.21 0.46
C ASP A 9 -41.34 29.73 0.48
N GLY A 10 -42.27 28.87 0.09
CA GLY A 10 -42.05 27.42 0.02
C GLY A 10 -41.36 27.04 -1.28
N PHE A 11 -40.56 25.99 -1.27
CA PHE A 11 -39.91 25.41 -2.45
C PHE A 11 -40.95 24.77 -3.36
N THR A 12 -40.84 24.97 -4.68
CA THR A 12 -41.67 24.28 -5.65
C THR A 12 -41.17 22.87 -5.94
N LEU A 13 -42.05 21.93 -6.24
CA LEU A 13 -41.73 20.55 -6.58
C LEU A 13 -40.84 20.50 -7.85
N ILE A 14 -41.06 21.40 -8.81
CA ILE A 14 -40.29 21.47 -10.04
C ILE A 14 -38.83 21.96 -9.81
N GLU A 15 -38.62 22.90 -8.89
CA GLU A 15 -37.26 23.34 -8.52
C GLU A 15 -36.45 22.20 -7.94
N LEU A 16 -37.07 21.39 -7.07
CA LEU A 16 -36.38 20.22 -6.51
C LEU A 16 -36.07 19.18 -7.61
N LEU A 17 -37.02 18.94 -8.51
CA LEU A 17 -36.89 17.96 -9.58
C LEU A 17 -35.74 18.31 -10.55
N ILE A 18 -35.60 19.59 -10.94
CA ILE A 18 -34.52 20.05 -11.81
C ILE A 18 -33.18 19.86 -11.12
N VAL A 19 -33.03 20.19 -9.83
CA VAL A 19 -31.81 20.08 -9.08
C VAL A 19 -31.34 18.62 -9.01
N ILE A 20 -32.23 17.69 -8.64
CA ILE A 20 -31.85 16.27 -8.57
C ILE A 20 -31.51 15.70 -9.95
N ALA A 21 -32.18 16.16 -11.02
CA ALA A 21 -31.86 15.75 -12.38
C ALA A 21 -30.42 16.19 -12.78
N ILE A 22 -30.06 17.43 -12.50
CA ILE A 22 -28.72 17.95 -12.80
C ILE A 22 -27.65 17.20 -11.99
N ILE A 23 -27.89 17.01 -10.68
CA ILE A 23 -26.98 16.26 -9.81
C ILE A 23 -26.81 14.82 -10.33
N GLY A 24 -27.89 14.16 -10.74
CA GLY A 24 -27.86 12.81 -11.28
C GLY A 24 -26.99 12.70 -12.53
N ILE A 25 -27.10 13.66 -13.46
CA ILE A 25 -26.28 13.69 -14.67
C ILE A 25 -24.80 13.91 -14.33
N LEU A 26 -24.49 14.87 -13.46
CA LEU A 26 -23.12 15.17 -13.05
C LEU A 26 -22.49 13.97 -12.31
N ALA A 27 -23.22 13.34 -11.40
CA ALA A 27 -22.77 12.16 -10.67
C ALA A 27 -22.50 10.97 -11.61
N GLY A 28 -23.36 10.74 -12.62
CA GLY A 28 -23.18 9.68 -13.60
C GLY A 28 -21.86 9.76 -14.37
N ILE A 29 -21.35 10.97 -14.61
CA ILE A 29 -20.05 11.21 -15.28
C ILE A 29 -18.88 11.17 -14.27
N ALA A 30 -19.07 11.74 -13.07
CA ALA A 30 -18.00 11.94 -12.10
C ALA A 30 -17.60 10.63 -11.38
N ILE A 31 -18.56 9.75 -11.04
CA ILE A 31 -18.30 8.55 -10.23
C ILE A 31 -17.29 7.60 -10.90
N PRO A 32 -17.40 7.21 -12.19
CA PRO A 32 -16.44 6.32 -12.84
C PRO A 32 -15.03 6.92 -12.92
N GLY A 33 -14.94 8.25 -13.08
CA GLY A 33 -13.67 8.98 -13.06
C GLY A 33 -12.98 8.93 -11.70
N LEU A 34 -13.76 9.15 -10.64
CA LEU A 34 -13.26 9.11 -9.25
C LEU A 34 -12.78 7.71 -8.85
N MET A 35 -13.47 6.65 -9.28
CA MET A 35 -13.04 5.28 -8.99
C MET A 35 -11.68 4.97 -9.60
N ARG A 36 -11.46 5.34 -10.87
CA ARG A 36 -10.14 5.19 -11.53
C ARG A 36 -9.04 6.00 -10.86
N ALA A 37 -9.34 7.23 -10.46
CA ALA A 37 -8.39 8.08 -9.73
C ALA A 37 -8.00 7.46 -8.38
N ARG A 38 -8.96 6.89 -7.64
CA ARG A 38 -8.69 6.17 -6.38
C ARG A 38 -7.81 4.94 -6.60
N MET A 39 -8.07 4.12 -7.61
CA MET A 39 -7.22 2.97 -7.90
C MET A 39 -5.79 3.40 -8.21
N SER A 40 -5.59 4.43 -9.03
CA SER A 40 -4.24 4.96 -9.33
C SER A 40 -3.53 5.50 -8.08
N ALA A 41 -4.25 6.18 -7.19
CA ALA A 41 -3.70 6.66 -5.92
C ALA A 41 -3.30 5.49 -5.00
N ASN A 42 -4.12 4.44 -4.91
CA ASN A 42 -3.82 3.24 -4.14
C ASN A 42 -2.57 2.51 -4.67
N GLU A 43 -2.45 2.36 -6.00
CA GLU A 43 -1.27 1.78 -6.64
C GLU A 43 0.00 2.59 -6.35
N SER A 44 -0.08 3.91 -6.42
CA SER A 44 1.04 4.79 -6.06
C SER A 44 1.44 4.65 -4.59
N SER A 45 0.46 4.51 -3.70
CA SER A 45 0.69 4.24 -2.27
C SER A 45 1.35 2.87 -2.05
N ALA A 46 0.93 1.83 -2.79
CA ALA A 46 1.53 0.50 -2.73
C ALA A 46 3.00 0.52 -3.17
N ILE A 47 3.33 1.22 -4.26
CA ILE A 47 4.71 1.43 -4.71
C ILE A 47 5.53 2.15 -3.63
N GLY A 48 4.96 3.18 -3.00
CA GLY A 48 5.56 3.87 -1.86
C GLY A 48 5.85 2.93 -0.69
N SER A 49 4.92 2.04 -0.38
CA SER A 49 5.09 1.01 0.66
C SER A 49 6.22 0.03 0.33
N MET A 50 6.33 -0.43 -0.92
CA MET A 50 7.45 -1.30 -1.34
C MET A 50 8.80 -0.60 -1.23
N ARG A 51 8.87 0.69 -1.60
CA ARG A 51 10.10 1.49 -1.43
C ARG A 51 10.45 1.71 0.05
N SER A 52 9.45 1.90 0.91
CA SER A 52 9.65 2.02 2.36
C SER A 52 10.18 0.71 2.95
N VAL A 53 9.66 -0.44 2.52
CA VAL A 53 10.18 -1.77 2.92
C VAL A 53 11.62 -1.93 2.47
N ASN A 54 11.98 -1.59 1.23
CA ASN A 54 13.36 -1.64 0.74
C ASN A 54 14.30 -0.79 1.60
N SER A 55 13.92 0.44 1.89
CA SER A 55 14.70 1.36 2.72
C SER A 55 14.84 0.84 4.16
N GLY A 56 13.74 0.32 4.73
CA GLY A 56 13.73 -0.29 6.06
C GLY A 56 14.64 -1.51 6.13
N GLN A 57 14.57 -2.40 5.15
CA GLN A 57 15.43 -3.59 5.06
C GLN A 57 16.90 -3.23 4.90
N ALA A 58 17.24 -2.25 4.07
CA ALA A 58 18.61 -1.80 3.91
C ALA A 58 19.18 -1.22 5.22
N SER A 59 18.39 -0.40 5.92
CA SER A 59 18.77 0.17 7.21
C SER A 59 18.89 -0.92 8.30
N TYR A 60 17.97 -1.87 8.32
CA TYR A 60 17.98 -3.01 9.24
C TYR A 60 19.21 -3.90 9.02
N ALA A 61 19.50 -4.26 7.78
CA ALA A 61 20.68 -5.07 7.44
C ALA A 61 21.99 -4.38 7.87
N ALA A 62 22.07 -3.06 7.72
CA ALA A 62 23.25 -2.28 8.07
C ALA A 62 23.44 -2.07 9.58
N ALA A 63 22.34 -1.81 10.31
CA ALA A 63 22.40 -1.36 11.70
C ALA A 63 22.08 -2.45 12.74
N ALA A 64 21.29 -3.46 12.38
CA ALA A 64 20.75 -4.43 13.32
C ALA A 64 21.16 -5.87 13.06
N ALA A 65 21.34 -6.25 11.79
CA ALA A 65 21.39 -7.66 11.39
C ALA A 65 22.72 -8.05 10.69
N SER A 66 23.75 -7.21 10.71
CA SER A 66 25.08 -7.51 10.15
C SER A 66 25.03 -8.06 8.71
N GLY A 67 24.12 -7.52 7.88
CA GLY A 67 23.92 -7.93 6.50
C GLY A 67 22.72 -8.86 6.26
N GLY A 68 22.06 -9.35 7.30
CA GLY A 68 20.81 -10.12 7.20
C GLY A 68 19.58 -9.24 6.99
N TYR A 69 18.52 -9.81 6.44
CA TYR A 69 17.23 -9.15 6.22
C TYR A 69 16.16 -9.72 7.14
N ALA A 70 15.22 -8.87 7.56
CA ALA A 70 14.05 -9.30 8.30
C ALA A 70 13.14 -10.16 7.43
N ILE A 71 12.57 -11.21 8.01
CA ILE A 71 11.66 -12.13 7.33
C ILE A 71 10.18 -11.86 7.59
N THR A 72 9.88 -10.86 8.42
CA THR A 72 8.50 -10.40 8.69
C THR A 72 8.45 -8.89 8.86
N LEU A 73 7.31 -8.27 8.55
CA LEU A 73 7.11 -6.82 8.75
C LEU A 73 7.23 -6.41 10.22
N PRO A 74 6.67 -7.13 11.20
CA PRO A 74 6.82 -6.78 12.61
C PRO A 74 8.27 -6.67 13.09
N THR A 75 9.18 -7.49 12.57
CA THR A 75 10.61 -7.43 12.93
C THR A 75 11.22 -6.06 12.63
N LEU A 76 10.80 -5.39 11.55
CA LEU A 76 11.27 -4.05 11.19
C LEU A 76 10.71 -2.94 12.10
N GLY A 77 9.68 -3.24 12.89
CA GLY A 77 9.09 -2.33 13.87
C GLY A 77 9.76 -2.40 15.25
N VAL A 78 10.64 -3.36 15.49
CA VAL A 78 11.29 -3.54 16.80
C VAL A 78 12.59 -2.77 16.86
N SER A 79 12.74 -1.94 17.90
CA SER A 79 13.99 -1.22 18.17
C SER A 79 15.08 -2.15 18.67
N CYS A 80 16.33 -1.87 18.32
CA CYS A 80 17.49 -2.54 18.90
C CYS A 80 17.80 -2.03 20.32
N PRO A 81 18.38 -2.86 21.20
CA PRO A 81 18.99 -2.41 22.44
C PRO A 81 20.05 -1.33 22.13
N GLY A 82 20.04 -0.24 22.89
CA GLY A 82 20.98 0.87 22.68
C GLY A 82 20.41 2.05 21.89
N GLY A 83 19.11 2.05 21.56
CA GLY A 83 18.40 3.24 21.06
C GLY A 83 18.32 3.38 19.54
N VAL A 84 18.57 2.31 18.80
CA VAL A 84 18.27 2.32 17.35
C VAL A 84 16.76 2.34 17.16
N ALA A 85 16.25 3.35 16.47
CA ALA A 85 14.81 3.50 16.18
C ALA A 85 14.30 2.36 15.30
N PRO A 86 12.98 2.10 15.28
CA PRO A 86 12.37 1.17 14.35
C PRO A 86 12.70 1.51 12.89
N PHE A 87 12.85 0.49 12.06
CA PHE A 87 13.26 0.62 10.66
C PHE A 87 12.08 0.85 9.72
N LEU A 88 10.87 0.61 10.21
CA LEU A 88 9.63 0.82 9.47
C LEU A 88 8.57 1.42 10.42
N SER A 89 7.63 2.17 9.88
CA SER A 89 6.57 2.82 10.67
C SER A 89 5.63 1.79 11.30
N ASP A 90 5.07 2.12 12.47
CA ASP A 90 4.12 1.26 13.20
C ASP A 90 2.94 0.82 12.33
N GLU A 91 2.46 1.70 11.45
CA GLU A 91 1.37 1.38 10.51
C GLU A 91 1.69 0.17 9.61
N MET A 92 2.97 -0.03 9.28
CA MET A 92 3.44 -1.10 8.39
C MET A 92 3.93 -2.34 9.13
N THR A 93 3.91 -2.33 10.47
CA THR A 93 4.46 -3.41 11.30
C THR A 93 3.44 -4.03 12.24
N THR A 94 2.16 -3.72 12.06
CA THR A 94 1.04 -4.19 12.91
C THR A 94 0.82 -5.70 12.84
N GLY A 95 1.32 -6.39 11.82
CA GLY A 95 1.16 -7.83 11.65
C GLY A 95 1.91 -8.38 10.44
N ALA A 96 1.82 -9.70 10.24
CA ALA A 96 2.44 -10.37 9.09
C ALA A 96 1.82 -9.95 7.75
N LEU A 97 0.54 -9.55 7.77
CA LEU A 97 -0.19 -8.97 6.65
C LEU A 97 -0.71 -7.60 7.09
N VAL A 98 -0.36 -6.56 6.35
CA VAL A 98 -0.80 -5.20 6.60
C VAL A 98 -1.64 -4.70 5.43
N GLN A 99 -2.85 -4.24 5.69
CA GLN A 99 -3.68 -3.62 4.67
C GLN A 99 -3.51 -2.10 4.71
N LYS A 100 -2.98 -1.53 3.61
CA LYS A 100 -2.78 -0.09 3.45
C LYS A 100 -3.28 0.38 2.09
N SER A 101 -4.08 1.44 2.08
CA SER A 101 -4.62 2.05 0.85
C SER A 101 -5.22 1.00 -0.12
N GLY A 102 -5.97 0.03 0.41
CA GLY A 102 -6.60 -1.03 -0.40
C GLY A 102 -5.64 -2.08 -0.95
N TYR A 103 -4.41 -2.15 -0.47
CA TYR A 103 -3.41 -3.16 -0.80
C TYR A 103 -3.04 -4.00 0.43
N ASN A 104 -2.91 -5.29 0.23
CA ASN A 104 -2.38 -6.23 1.20
C ASN A 104 -0.87 -6.32 1.03
N VAL A 105 -0.13 -5.87 2.02
CA VAL A 105 1.35 -5.87 2.04
C VAL A 105 1.83 -7.00 2.93
N VAL A 106 2.74 -7.81 2.43
CA VAL A 106 3.40 -8.87 3.18
C VAL A 106 4.91 -8.85 2.95
N LEU A 107 5.64 -9.28 3.96
CA LEU A 107 7.07 -9.58 3.89
C LEU A 107 7.23 -11.01 4.37
N VAL A 108 7.85 -11.83 3.56
CA VAL A 108 7.99 -13.27 3.84
C VAL A 108 9.44 -13.72 3.63
N SER A 109 9.79 -14.78 4.32
CA SER A 109 10.97 -15.58 4.00
C SER A 109 10.86 -16.07 2.55
N ASN A 110 11.96 -15.98 1.83
CA ASN A 110 12.06 -16.53 0.46
C ASN A 110 12.72 -17.92 0.43
N GLY A 111 12.82 -18.59 1.59
CA GLY A 111 13.53 -19.87 1.70
C GLY A 111 15.02 -19.74 1.46
N GLY A 112 15.58 -18.54 1.71
CA GLY A 112 16.98 -18.23 1.53
C GLY A 112 17.89 -18.86 2.58
N VAL A 113 19.18 -18.63 2.42
CA VAL A 113 20.19 -19.04 3.43
C VAL A 113 19.99 -18.19 4.68
N ALA A 114 20.09 -18.83 5.86
CA ALA A 114 20.04 -18.13 7.14
C ALA A 114 21.15 -17.06 7.23
N GLY A 115 20.77 -15.87 7.63
CA GLY A 115 21.68 -14.77 7.95
C GLY A 115 22.10 -14.80 9.43
N PRO A 116 22.95 -13.86 9.84
CA PRO A 116 23.27 -13.67 11.26
C PRO A 116 22.03 -13.20 12.01
N ASN A 117 21.88 -13.61 13.28
CA ASN A 117 20.81 -13.07 14.11
C ASN A 117 20.91 -11.55 14.24
N ASP A 118 19.78 -10.90 14.38
CA ASP A 118 19.73 -9.45 14.61
C ASP A 118 20.14 -9.07 16.04
N CYS A 119 20.10 -7.77 16.31
CA CYS A 119 20.41 -7.18 17.62
C CYS A 119 19.53 -7.67 18.78
N ASN A 120 18.36 -8.25 18.47
CA ASN A 120 17.40 -8.82 19.43
C ASN A 120 17.49 -10.36 19.49
N GLY A 121 18.41 -10.98 18.74
CA GLY A 121 18.53 -12.43 18.62
C GLY A 121 17.52 -13.05 17.65
N THR A 122 16.80 -12.25 16.85
CA THR A 122 15.83 -12.74 15.86
C THR A 122 16.55 -13.29 14.64
N ALA A 123 16.06 -14.42 14.11
CA ALA A 123 16.60 -15.03 12.90
C ALA A 123 16.38 -14.11 11.68
N THR A 124 17.37 -14.05 10.82
CA THR A 124 17.33 -13.32 9.55
C THR A 124 17.70 -14.23 8.38
N GLU A 125 17.50 -13.75 7.16
CA GLU A 125 17.91 -14.41 5.93
C GLU A 125 18.77 -13.48 5.07
N VAL A 126 19.55 -14.04 4.15
CA VAL A 126 20.37 -13.24 3.20
C VAL A 126 19.55 -12.70 2.05
N THR A 127 18.29 -13.12 1.93
CA THR A 127 17.31 -12.65 0.94
C THR A 127 15.98 -12.36 1.61
N TYR A 128 15.15 -11.55 0.99
CA TYR A 128 13.75 -11.36 1.39
C TYR A 128 12.87 -11.19 0.16
N TYR A 129 11.58 -11.40 0.33
CA TYR A 129 10.58 -11.11 -0.66
C TYR A 129 9.44 -10.33 0.00
N ALA A 130 9.12 -9.17 -0.55
CA ALA A 130 7.97 -8.38 -0.12
C ALA A 130 7.02 -8.17 -1.29
N SER A 131 5.72 -8.23 -1.04
CA SER A 131 4.72 -8.00 -2.07
C SER A 131 3.57 -7.14 -1.58
N ALA A 132 2.92 -6.46 -2.52
CA ALA A 132 1.70 -5.70 -2.32
C ALA A 132 0.70 -6.07 -3.42
N VAL A 133 -0.41 -6.68 -3.04
CA VAL A 133 -1.47 -7.08 -3.97
C VAL A 133 -2.76 -6.34 -3.64
N PRO A 134 -3.60 -5.98 -4.64
CA PRO A 134 -4.87 -5.33 -4.37
C PRO A 134 -5.74 -6.21 -3.48
N ALA A 135 -6.31 -5.64 -2.42
CA ALA A 135 -7.25 -6.35 -1.55
C ALA A 135 -8.51 -6.80 -2.31
N LEU A 136 -8.91 -6.02 -3.32
CA LEU A 136 -9.99 -6.37 -4.24
C LEU A 136 -9.60 -5.92 -5.65
N LEU A 137 -9.27 -6.90 -6.50
CA LEU A 137 -8.84 -6.65 -7.88
C LEU A 137 -9.93 -5.91 -8.67
N GLY A 138 -9.53 -4.88 -9.41
CA GLY A 138 -10.44 -4.03 -10.19
C GLY A 138 -11.19 -2.98 -9.39
N VAL A 139 -11.07 -2.96 -8.06
CA VAL A 139 -11.68 -1.97 -7.17
C VAL A 139 -10.62 -1.18 -6.42
N SER A 140 -9.70 -1.85 -5.73
CA SER A 140 -8.61 -1.19 -5.02
C SER A 140 -7.39 -0.93 -5.89
N GLY A 141 -7.20 -1.71 -6.95
CA GLY A 141 -6.14 -1.57 -7.95
C GLY A 141 -6.21 -2.68 -8.99
N HIS A 142 -5.38 -2.56 -10.03
CA HIS A 142 -5.25 -3.55 -11.10
C HIS A 142 -3.90 -4.29 -11.08
N ARG A 143 -2.86 -3.66 -10.52
CA ARG A 143 -1.49 -4.19 -10.56
C ARG A 143 -1.07 -4.72 -9.21
N GLY A 144 -0.35 -5.86 -9.21
CA GLY A 144 0.40 -6.32 -8.06
C GLY A 144 1.85 -5.83 -8.11
N PHE A 145 2.50 -5.71 -6.96
CA PHE A 145 3.87 -5.22 -6.82
C PHE A 145 4.67 -6.18 -5.96
N ALA A 146 5.97 -6.30 -6.25
CA ALA A 146 6.90 -7.03 -5.40
C ALA A 146 8.29 -6.41 -5.44
N THR A 147 9.07 -6.72 -4.43
CA THR A 147 10.46 -6.30 -4.31
C THR A 147 11.26 -7.33 -3.51
N ASN A 148 12.58 -7.28 -3.64
CA ASN A 148 13.51 -8.13 -2.93
C ASN A 148 14.81 -7.37 -2.60
N GLN A 149 15.86 -8.09 -2.17
CA GLN A 149 17.16 -7.55 -1.80
C GLN A 149 17.88 -6.75 -2.91
N THR A 150 17.43 -6.84 -4.17
CA THR A 150 17.96 -5.98 -5.25
C THR A 150 17.48 -4.52 -5.15
N GLY A 151 16.45 -4.25 -4.34
CA GLY A 151 15.88 -2.92 -4.13
C GLY A 151 14.99 -2.45 -5.28
N SER A 152 14.87 -3.20 -6.36
CA SER A 152 14.01 -2.87 -7.49
C SER A 152 12.56 -3.25 -7.20
N VAL A 153 11.62 -2.37 -7.52
CA VAL A 153 10.20 -2.66 -7.43
C VAL A 153 9.70 -3.17 -8.79
N TRP A 154 9.06 -4.31 -8.78
CA TRP A 154 8.45 -4.94 -9.94
C TRP A 154 6.93 -4.86 -9.85
N GLN A 155 6.28 -4.84 -11.00
CA GLN A 155 4.82 -4.84 -11.14
C GLN A 155 4.36 -6.00 -12.02
N ASP A 156 3.13 -6.43 -11.78
CA ASP A 156 2.41 -7.36 -12.65
C ASP A 156 1.01 -6.80 -12.94
N SER A 157 0.66 -6.66 -14.21
CA SER A 157 -0.63 -6.10 -14.62
C SER A 157 -1.81 -7.07 -14.45
N SER A 158 -1.57 -8.32 -14.06
CA SER A 158 -2.63 -9.29 -13.71
C SER A 158 -3.22 -9.05 -12.32
N GLY A 159 -2.55 -8.23 -11.49
CA GLY A 159 -2.91 -8.01 -10.08
C GLY A 159 -2.27 -9.02 -9.12
N ALA A 160 -1.60 -10.04 -9.61
CA ALA A 160 -0.83 -10.97 -8.80
C ALA A 160 0.53 -10.33 -8.39
N ALA A 161 1.14 -10.85 -7.33
CA ALA A 161 2.49 -10.47 -6.99
C ALA A 161 3.48 -11.07 -7.99
N PRO A 162 4.41 -10.26 -8.59
CA PRO A 162 5.47 -10.79 -9.42
C PRO A 162 6.27 -11.89 -8.72
N ALA A 163 6.42 -13.06 -9.34
CA ALA A 163 7.17 -14.18 -8.77
C ALA A 163 8.68 -14.00 -8.96
N GLU A 164 9.47 -14.57 -8.06
CA GLU A 164 10.93 -14.66 -8.23
C GLU A 164 11.33 -15.94 -9.02
N PRO A 165 12.47 -15.89 -9.74
CA PRO A 165 13.32 -14.72 -10.01
C PRO A 165 12.62 -13.68 -10.90
N PHE A 166 12.77 -12.40 -10.54
CA PHE A 166 12.15 -11.34 -11.33
C PHE A 166 12.69 -11.32 -12.75
N ALA A 167 11.82 -11.48 -13.72
CA ALA A 167 12.14 -11.45 -15.14
C ALA A 167 11.06 -10.69 -15.90
N ILE A 168 11.46 -10.01 -16.98
CA ILE A 168 10.51 -9.40 -17.91
C ILE A 168 9.85 -10.55 -18.69
N ALA A 169 8.71 -11.02 -18.21
CA ALA A 169 7.96 -12.10 -18.81
C ALA A 169 6.45 -11.89 -18.65
N GLY A 170 5.69 -12.07 -19.70
CA GLY A 170 4.23 -11.90 -19.67
C GLY A 170 3.82 -10.50 -19.22
N THR A 171 3.19 -10.43 -18.06
CA THR A 171 2.63 -9.21 -17.46
C THR A 171 3.57 -8.51 -16.47
N ALA A 172 4.71 -9.13 -16.14
CA ALA A 172 5.67 -8.63 -15.16
C ALA A 172 6.73 -7.70 -15.79
N SER A 173 7.01 -6.59 -15.15
CA SER A 173 8.03 -5.62 -15.57
C SER A 173 8.54 -4.78 -14.39
N PRO A 174 9.80 -4.26 -14.46
CA PRO A 174 10.30 -3.34 -13.43
C PRO A 174 9.60 -1.98 -13.54
N ILE A 175 9.39 -1.34 -12.39
CA ILE A 175 8.95 0.06 -12.32
C ILE A 175 10.19 0.94 -12.49
N ARG A 176 10.13 1.84 -13.44
CA ARG A 176 11.17 2.83 -13.73
C ARG A 176 10.92 4.15 -13.03
#